data_3ba8202fac6b4b54088a66f3a470c777
#
_entry.id   3ba8202fac6b4b54088a66f3a470c777
#
_cell.length_a   1.000
_cell.length_b   1.000
_cell.length_c   1.000
_cell.angle_alpha   90.00
_cell.angle_beta   90.00
_cell.angle_gamma   90.00
#
_symmetry.space_group_name_H-M   'P 1'
#
loop_
_entity.id
_entity.type
_entity.pdbx_description
1 polymer ?
#
loop_
_entity_poly.entity_id
_entity_poly.type
_entity_poly.pdbx_seq_one_letter_code
_entity_poly.pdbx_strand_id
1 'polypeptide(L)'
;MKNIPELPCAIVEDLLPAYVEGLTSEETTAAVEAHLASCPACAAKRAAMGTEEGPSPEEAAETAREVDYLKAVRRRSRRRVAAAILCTVLVLLLGFAAKIFVIGEPLDPDGVAVSSQESDDVLQVQISSYGSGNAFHSWTAENQDGVVVITARSVLVSPLFRDGTGTVEVSLEGVTEIWLGEAGEGRMIWQDDTEISADAWALYQAQTPYVGNNSAVGRVLAAVDTWYGPPIVDYTISLQTSSEPYGLTIHFDSVTAYVSGAGRSLDKRMYAIAPSLLALIGNLGEVRWTYAAPDGTAVTRSVTLEEVDAALPDWIAAYDLDAGADWTAPESVKDYAASPAALQRLLELTDFGLYVVTVEDGTNVFNPWP
;
A
#
# COMPACT_ATOMS: atom_id res chain seq x y z
N MET A 1 59.81 59.29 -2.56
CA MET A 1 60.58 58.74 -1.42
C MET A 1 59.68 58.95 -0.20
N LYS A 2 59.12 57.87 0.40
CA LYS A 2 58.36 57.98 1.65
C LYS A 2 59.38 58.39 2.76
N ASN A 3 59.07 59.45 3.48
CA ASN A 3 59.83 59.91 4.60
C ASN A 3 59.74 58.89 5.73
N ILE A 4 60.75 58.03 5.92
CA ILE A 4 60.79 57.05 7.01
C ILE A 4 61.06 57.83 8.29
N PRO A 5 60.21 57.84 9.31
CA PRO A 5 60.39 58.55 10.52
C PRO A 5 61.62 58.00 11.26
N GLU A 6 62.53 58.88 11.70
CA GLU A 6 63.67 58.52 12.54
C GLU A 6 63.18 58.10 13.93
N LEU A 7 63.26 56.79 14.24
CA LEU A 7 62.81 56.26 15.52
C LEU A 7 63.88 56.48 16.62
N PRO A 8 63.52 56.94 17.83
CA PRO A 8 64.46 56.98 18.96
C PRO A 8 64.89 55.56 19.38
N CYS A 9 66.12 55.40 19.88
CA CYS A 9 66.61 54.09 20.32
C CYS A 9 65.70 53.36 21.30
N ALA A 10 65.05 54.06 22.24
CA ALA A 10 64.15 53.47 23.20
C ALA A 10 62.92 52.75 22.50
N ILE A 11 62.39 53.37 21.45
CA ILE A 11 61.27 52.76 20.70
C ILE A 11 61.78 51.57 19.89
N VAL A 12 62.95 51.65 19.29
CA VAL A 12 63.54 50.55 18.54
C VAL A 12 63.85 49.37 19.47
N GLU A 13 64.34 49.60 20.66
CA GLU A 13 64.56 48.53 21.65
C GLU A 13 63.31 47.81 22.04
N ASP A 14 62.20 48.51 22.22
CA ASP A 14 60.90 47.90 22.54
C ASP A 14 60.31 47.09 21.35
N LEU A 15 60.62 47.46 20.11
CA LEU A 15 60.18 46.79 18.90
C LEU A 15 61.08 45.61 18.49
N LEU A 16 62.32 45.53 18.99
CA LEU A 16 63.28 44.49 18.61
C LEU A 16 62.78 43.07 18.81
N PRO A 17 62.11 42.71 19.93
CA PRO A 17 61.53 41.34 20.06
C PRO A 17 60.54 41.00 18.96
N ALA A 18 59.60 41.89 18.73
CA ALA A 18 58.57 41.69 17.67
C ALA A 18 59.16 41.71 16.26
N TYR A 19 60.22 42.51 16.05
CA TYR A 19 60.97 42.56 14.78
C TYR A 19 61.73 41.25 14.52
N VAL A 20 62.34 40.66 15.50
CA VAL A 20 63.10 39.41 15.39
C VAL A 20 62.14 38.24 15.12
N GLU A 21 60.97 38.28 15.74
CA GLU A 21 59.90 37.27 15.52
C GLU A 21 59.11 37.46 14.22
N GLY A 22 59.36 38.52 13.44
CA GLY A 22 58.65 38.79 12.19
C GLY A 22 57.21 39.27 12.36
N LEU A 23 56.83 39.79 13.52
CA LEU A 23 55.49 40.23 13.90
C LEU A 23 55.21 41.71 13.63
N THR A 24 56.17 42.46 13.10
CA THR A 24 56.09 43.91 12.79
C THR A 24 55.48 44.10 11.38
N SER A 25 54.72 45.20 11.19
CA SER A 25 54.20 45.58 9.86
C SER A 25 55.38 45.98 8.94
N GLU A 26 55.20 45.94 7.63
CA GLU A 26 56.20 46.30 6.63
C GLU A 26 56.77 47.72 6.87
N GLU A 27 55.89 48.68 7.22
CA GLU A 27 56.30 50.06 7.51
C GLU A 27 57.16 50.17 8.77
N THR A 28 56.78 49.40 9.83
CA THR A 28 57.56 49.36 11.09
C THR A 28 58.88 48.64 10.87
N THR A 29 58.91 47.55 10.14
CA THR A 29 60.13 46.81 9.76
C THR A 29 61.08 47.70 9.03
N ALA A 30 60.67 48.47 8.04
CA ALA A 30 61.52 49.41 7.29
C ALA A 30 62.11 50.54 8.18
N ALA A 31 61.28 51.03 9.13
CA ALA A 31 61.76 52.06 10.07
C ALA A 31 62.79 51.53 11.07
N VAL A 32 62.58 50.31 11.60
CA VAL A 32 63.54 49.62 12.48
C VAL A 32 64.86 49.31 11.75
N GLU A 33 64.79 48.80 10.51
CA GLU A 33 65.97 48.52 9.67
C GLU A 33 66.78 49.78 9.36
N ALA A 34 66.12 50.90 9.03
CA ALA A 34 66.74 52.16 8.79
C ALA A 34 67.51 52.64 10.04
N HIS A 35 66.94 52.47 11.24
CA HIS A 35 67.57 52.79 12.50
C HIS A 35 68.74 51.85 12.80
N LEU A 36 68.61 50.56 12.64
CA LEU A 36 69.64 49.54 12.86
C LEU A 36 70.84 49.77 11.94
N ALA A 37 70.65 50.29 10.74
CA ALA A 37 71.76 50.67 9.83
C ALA A 37 72.55 51.87 10.29
N SER A 38 71.98 52.77 11.13
CA SER A 38 72.63 54.02 11.63
C SER A 38 73.05 53.95 13.08
N CYS A 39 72.51 52.99 13.87
CA CYS A 39 72.80 52.89 15.32
C CYS A 39 73.50 51.56 15.68
N PRO A 40 74.84 51.58 15.98
CA PRO A 40 75.56 50.35 16.32
C PRO A 40 75.10 49.68 17.62
N ALA A 41 74.57 50.46 18.59
CA ALA A 41 74.14 49.98 19.89
C ALA A 41 72.88 49.12 19.76
N CYS A 42 71.90 49.56 18.95
CA CYS A 42 70.64 48.77 18.69
C CYS A 42 70.94 47.57 17.79
N ALA A 43 71.85 47.69 16.82
CA ALA A 43 72.30 46.58 16.01
C ALA A 43 72.94 45.45 16.83
N ALA A 44 73.73 45.79 17.84
CA ALA A 44 74.37 44.84 18.77
C ALA A 44 73.27 44.11 19.63
N LYS A 45 72.24 44.84 20.11
CA LYS A 45 71.16 44.26 20.87
C LYS A 45 70.31 43.29 20.00
N ARG A 46 70.02 43.64 18.74
CA ARG A 46 69.38 42.77 17.79
C ARG A 46 70.18 41.49 17.56
N ALA A 47 71.50 41.60 17.39
CA ALA A 47 72.37 40.44 17.19
C ALA A 47 72.41 39.51 18.42
N ALA A 48 72.31 40.05 19.63
CA ALA A 48 72.25 39.28 20.87
C ALA A 48 70.89 38.53 21.01
N MET A 49 69.81 39.08 20.52
CA MET A 49 68.51 38.44 20.52
C MET A 49 68.37 37.31 19.47
N GLY A 50 69.16 37.28 18.42
CA GLY A 50 69.19 36.26 17.39
C GLY A 50 69.99 35.00 17.74
N THR A 51 70.58 34.95 18.96
CA THR A 51 71.35 33.80 19.42
C THR A 51 70.61 32.91 20.43
N GLU A 52 69.28 32.92 20.42
CA GLU A 52 68.59 31.80 21.06
C GLU A 52 68.85 30.54 20.21
N GLU A 53 69.60 29.61 20.78
CA GLU A 53 69.79 28.28 20.20
C GLU A 53 68.42 27.65 19.96
N GLY A 54 68.12 27.39 18.71
CA GLY A 54 66.96 26.59 18.38
C GLY A 54 66.99 25.24 19.14
N PRO A 55 65.84 24.51 19.30
CA PRO A 55 65.76 23.28 20.10
C PRO A 55 66.94 22.36 19.75
N SER A 56 67.58 21.83 20.76
CA SER A 56 68.69 20.90 20.57
C SER A 56 68.28 19.75 19.66
N PRO A 57 69.19 19.12 18.91
CA PRO A 57 68.88 18.01 18.08
C PRO A 57 68.15 16.86 18.84
N GLU A 58 68.35 16.75 20.15
CA GLU A 58 67.68 15.80 21.04
C GLU A 58 66.24 16.21 21.32
N GLU A 59 65.95 17.47 21.64
CA GLU A 59 64.61 18.00 21.88
C GLU A 59 63.78 17.99 20.59
N ALA A 60 64.33 18.28 19.44
CA ALA A 60 63.66 18.16 18.13
C ALA A 60 63.37 16.72 17.81
N ALA A 61 64.22 15.78 18.16
CA ALA A 61 63.96 14.34 17.97
C ALA A 61 62.89 13.79 18.92
N GLU A 62 62.84 14.29 20.16
CA GLU A 62 61.82 13.92 21.15
C GLU A 62 60.44 14.44 20.76
N THR A 63 60.34 15.70 20.37
CA THR A 63 59.10 16.33 19.84
C THR A 63 58.60 15.61 18.57
N ALA A 64 59.53 15.22 17.68
CA ALA A 64 59.18 14.44 16.47
C ALA A 64 58.61 13.04 16.82
N ARG A 65 59.19 12.37 17.85
CA ARG A 65 58.70 11.06 18.33
C ARG A 65 57.34 11.19 18.98
N GLU A 66 57.05 12.21 19.78
CA GLU A 66 55.75 12.47 20.36
C GLU A 66 54.67 12.74 19.30
N VAL A 67 54.98 13.57 18.29
CA VAL A 67 54.11 13.86 17.16
C VAL A 67 53.80 12.61 16.36
N ASP A 68 54.78 11.73 16.12
CA ASP A 68 54.56 10.48 15.40
C ASP A 68 53.78 9.46 16.22
N TYR A 69 53.97 9.41 17.53
CA TYR A 69 53.16 8.61 18.45
C TYR A 69 51.72 9.07 18.44
N LEU A 70 51.45 10.36 18.55
CA LEU A 70 50.10 10.93 18.49
C LEU A 70 49.42 10.67 17.13
N LYS A 71 50.16 10.77 16.02
CA LYS A 71 49.65 10.42 14.67
C LYS A 71 49.30 8.93 14.58
N ALA A 72 50.15 8.05 15.14
CA ALA A 72 49.89 6.60 15.14
C ALA A 72 48.67 6.24 15.99
N VAL A 73 48.52 6.84 17.19
CA VAL A 73 47.33 6.65 18.05
C VAL A 73 46.07 7.16 17.37
N ARG A 74 46.10 8.36 16.75
CA ARG A 74 44.97 8.94 16.02
C ARG A 74 44.56 8.08 14.81
N ARG A 75 45.55 7.52 14.07
CA ARG A 75 45.30 6.62 12.95
C ARG A 75 44.65 5.30 13.42
N ARG A 76 45.16 4.74 14.55
CA ARG A 76 44.62 3.52 15.15
C ARG A 76 43.17 3.72 15.68
N SER A 77 42.93 4.87 16.36
CA SER A 77 41.62 5.26 16.85
C SER A 77 40.62 5.45 15.69
N ARG A 78 41.00 6.21 14.66
CA ARG A 78 40.15 6.38 13.44
C ARG A 78 39.82 5.06 12.78
N ARG A 79 40.78 4.12 12.66
CA ARG A 79 40.50 2.79 12.10
C ARG A 79 39.53 1.98 12.96
N ARG A 80 39.64 2.05 14.30
CA ARG A 80 38.73 1.39 15.22
C ARG A 80 37.32 1.98 15.13
N VAL A 81 37.20 3.30 15.08
CA VAL A 81 35.91 3.99 14.90
C VAL A 81 35.31 3.66 13.55
N ALA A 82 36.08 3.70 12.47
CA ALA A 82 35.61 3.32 11.14
C ALA A 82 35.16 1.85 11.09
N ALA A 83 35.92 0.95 11.71
CA ALA A 83 35.53 -0.48 11.80
C ALA A 83 34.25 -0.65 12.62
N ALA A 84 34.08 0.07 13.74
CA ALA A 84 32.86 0.02 14.54
C ALA A 84 31.64 0.51 13.73
N ILE A 85 31.78 1.64 13.04
CA ILE A 85 30.72 2.16 12.16
C ILE A 85 30.37 1.14 11.06
N LEU A 86 31.38 0.57 10.40
CA LEU A 86 31.19 -0.43 9.36
C LEU A 86 30.46 -1.67 9.90
N CYS A 87 30.87 -2.17 11.07
CA CYS A 87 30.20 -3.30 11.72
C CYS A 87 28.74 -2.97 12.07
N THR A 88 28.47 -1.79 12.61
CA THR A 88 27.09 -1.35 12.92
C THR A 88 26.23 -1.29 11.65
N VAL A 89 26.76 -0.67 10.58
CA VAL A 89 26.05 -0.59 9.29
C VAL A 89 25.80 -2.00 8.74
N LEU A 90 26.78 -2.90 8.81
CA LEU A 90 26.63 -4.29 8.35
C LEU A 90 25.55 -5.03 9.15
N VAL A 91 25.52 -4.89 10.47
CA VAL A 91 24.49 -5.50 11.32
C VAL A 91 23.09 -4.98 10.97
N LEU A 92 22.96 -3.66 10.77
CA LEU A 92 21.70 -3.05 10.36
C LEU A 92 21.23 -3.56 8.97
N LEU A 93 22.16 -3.66 8.01
CA LEU A 93 21.86 -4.19 6.67
C LEU A 93 21.46 -5.67 6.72
N LEU A 94 22.15 -6.48 7.52
CA LEU A 94 21.79 -7.88 7.72
C LEU A 94 20.44 -8.03 8.42
N GLY A 95 20.16 -7.21 9.43
CA GLY A 95 18.85 -7.17 10.09
C GLY A 95 17.73 -6.77 9.15
N PHE A 96 17.96 -5.77 8.31
CA PHE A 96 17.02 -5.34 7.28
C PHE A 96 16.80 -6.43 6.22
N ALA A 97 17.87 -7.04 5.74
CA ALA A 97 17.77 -8.16 4.80
C ALA A 97 17.02 -9.36 5.42
N ALA A 98 17.31 -9.70 6.68
CA ALA A 98 16.59 -10.75 7.38
C ALA A 98 15.10 -10.44 7.51
N LYS A 99 14.74 -9.18 7.82
CA LYS A 99 13.32 -8.75 7.89
C LYS A 99 12.60 -8.95 6.56
N ILE A 100 13.21 -8.56 5.45
CA ILE A 100 12.57 -8.58 4.13
C ILE A 100 12.54 -9.99 3.50
N PHE A 101 13.64 -10.76 3.65
CA PHE A 101 13.83 -12.02 2.92
C PHE A 101 13.58 -13.28 3.76
N VAL A 102 13.44 -13.16 5.10
CA VAL A 102 13.32 -14.32 5.99
C VAL A 102 12.14 -14.19 6.95
N ILE A 103 12.00 -13.07 7.65
CA ILE A 103 10.94 -12.89 8.64
C ILE A 103 9.62 -12.54 7.96
N GLY A 104 9.65 -11.60 7.02
CA GLY A 104 8.50 -11.13 6.26
C GLY A 104 7.47 -10.35 7.07
N GLU A 105 6.36 -10.09 6.41
CA GLU A 105 5.14 -9.51 6.98
C GLU A 105 4.04 -10.57 7.01
N PRO A 106 2.99 -10.41 7.82
CA PRO A 106 1.79 -11.22 7.68
C PRO A 106 1.27 -11.18 6.24
N LEU A 107 0.69 -12.29 5.80
CA LEU A 107 0.01 -12.34 4.50
C LEU A 107 -1.07 -11.27 4.45
N ASP A 108 -1.07 -10.47 3.38
CA ASP A 108 -2.13 -9.54 3.07
C ASP A 108 -3.26 -10.28 2.34
N PRO A 109 -4.46 -10.41 2.93
CA PRO A 109 -5.57 -11.14 2.33
C PRO A 109 -6.06 -10.54 1.00
N ASP A 110 -5.90 -9.22 0.81
CA ASP A 110 -6.33 -8.52 -0.40
C ASP A 110 -5.27 -8.58 -1.53
N GLY A 111 -4.04 -8.94 -1.19
CA GLY A 111 -2.93 -9.09 -2.13
C GLY A 111 -2.83 -10.45 -2.82
N VAL A 112 -3.84 -11.33 -2.65
CA VAL A 112 -3.80 -12.71 -3.15
C VAL A 112 -5.09 -13.16 -3.81
N ALA A 113 -4.94 -13.98 -4.86
CA ALA A 113 -6.01 -14.80 -5.40
C ALA A 113 -6.18 -16.06 -4.54
N VAL A 114 -7.41 -16.45 -4.32
CA VAL A 114 -7.79 -17.70 -3.65
C VAL A 114 -8.64 -18.51 -4.61
N SER A 115 -8.39 -19.79 -4.69
CA SER A 115 -9.27 -20.77 -5.32
C SER A 115 -9.35 -21.97 -4.41
N SER A 116 -10.50 -22.60 -4.32
CA SER A 116 -10.71 -23.78 -3.50
C SER A 116 -11.24 -24.94 -4.32
N GLN A 117 -10.99 -26.13 -3.84
CA GLN A 117 -11.54 -27.38 -4.38
C GLN A 117 -11.90 -28.27 -3.21
N GLU A 118 -13.18 -28.64 -3.15
CA GLU A 118 -13.70 -29.56 -2.15
C GLU A 118 -13.63 -31.01 -2.65
N SER A 119 -13.19 -31.91 -1.79
CA SER A 119 -13.21 -33.36 -2.02
C SER A 119 -13.27 -34.09 -0.69
N ASP A 120 -14.27 -34.97 -0.51
CA ASP A 120 -14.42 -35.86 0.65
C ASP A 120 -14.32 -35.12 2.01
N ASP A 121 -15.08 -34.05 2.20
CA ASP A 121 -15.09 -33.18 3.40
C ASP A 121 -13.74 -32.48 3.69
N VAL A 122 -12.87 -32.37 2.69
CA VAL A 122 -11.61 -31.61 2.76
C VAL A 122 -11.65 -30.50 1.72
N LEU A 123 -11.46 -29.28 2.16
CA LEU A 123 -11.28 -28.12 1.31
C LEU A 123 -9.79 -27.91 1.06
N GLN A 124 -9.36 -28.04 -0.19
CA GLN A 124 -8.01 -27.66 -0.62
C GLN A 124 -8.01 -26.21 -1.08
N VAL A 125 -7.42 -25.33 -0.28
CA VAL A 125 -7.34 -23.90 -0.55
C VAL A 125 -5.99 -23.59 -1.20
N GLN A 126 -6.01 -23.14 -2.44
CA GLN A 126 -4.83 -22.64 -3.14
C GLN A 126 -4.80 -21.12 -3.09
N ILE A 127 -3.70 -20.56 -2.61
CA ILE A 127 -3.51 -19.12 -2.42
C ILE A 127 -2.32 -18.69 -3.26
N SER A 128 -2.50 -17.68 -4.11
CA SER A 128 -1.48 -17.21 -5.05
C SER A 128 -1.34 -15.69 -4.98
N SER A 129 -0.11 -15.18 -4.87
CA SER A 129 0.16 -13.73 -4.88
C SER A 129 -0.16 -13.10 -6.24
N TYR A 130 -0.80 -11.94 -6.26
CA TYR A 130 -0.92 -11.12 -7.47
C TYR A 130 0.43 -10.55 -7.91
N GLY A 131 1.37 -10.39 -6.99
CA GLY A 131 2.70 -9.82 -7.24
C GLY A 131 3.75 -10.90 -7.46
N SER A 132 4.46 -10.88 -8.60
CA SER A 132 5.55 -11.81 -8.91
C SER A 132 6.79 -11.66 -8.04
N GLY A 133 6.86 -10.61 -7.22
CA GLY A 133 7.99 -10.33 -6.31
C GLY A 133 7.84 -10.93 -4.92
N ASN A 134 6.70 -11.56 -4.59
CA ASN A 134 6.40 -12.11 -3.28
C ASN A 134 6.49 -13.63 -3.29
N ALA A 135 7.00 -14.17 -2.19
CA ALA A 135 6.96 -15.59 -1.87
C ALA A 135 6.34 -15.80 -0.48
N PHE A 136 5.77 -16.97 -0.25
CA PHE A 136 5.13 -17.30 1.01
C PHE A 136 5.84 -18.43 1.74
N HIS A 137 5.78 -18.36 3.08
CA HIS A 137 6.24 -19.45 3.95
C HIS A 137 5.46 -19.46 5.27
N SER A 138 5.72 -20.48 6.10
CA SER A 138 5.11 -20.63 7.43
C SER A 138 3.59 -20.64 7.39
N TRP A 139 3.02 -21.40 6.49
CA TRP A 139 1.60 -21.64 6.41
C TRP A 139 1.09 -22.32 7.67
N THR A 140 -0.01 -21.80 8.23
CA THR A 140 -0.75 -22.44 9.32
C THR A 140 -2.24 -22.40 9.01
N ALA A 141 -2.97 -23.41 9.47
CA ALA A 141 -4.43 -23.43 9.52
C ALA A 141 -4.81 -23.86 10.94
N GLU A 142 -5.39 -22.97 11.70
CA GLU A 142 -5.77 -23.20 13.09
C GLU A 142 -7.30 -23.19 13.20
N ASN A 143 -7.89 -24.25 13.71
CA ASN A 143 -9.32 -24.35 13.97
C ASN A 143 -9.60 -24.02 15.44
N GLN A 144 -10.46 -23.05 15.69
CA GLN A 144 -10.96 -22.68 17.01
C GLN A 144 -12.49 -22.66 16.94
N ASP A 145 -13.10 -23.67 17.55
CA ASP A 145 -14.57 -23.78 17.66
C ASP A 145 -15.34 -23.68 16.33
N GLY A 146 -14.79 -24.26 15.26
CA GLY A 146 -15.40 -24.24 13.92
C GLY A 146 -14.98 -23.06 13.04
N VAL A 147 -14.19 -22.14 13.55
CA VAL A 147 -13.57 -21.04 12.80
C VAL A 147 -12.13 -21.40 12.48
N VAL A 148 -11.83 -21.57 11.18
CA VAL A 148 -10.46 -21.86 10.72
C VAL A 148 -9.80 -20.57 10.25
N VAL A 149 -8.59 -20.32 10.76
CA VAL A 149 -7.77 -19.17 10.39
C VAL A 149 -6.54 -19.64 9.63
N ILE A 150 -6.42 -19.28 8.37
CA ILE A 150 -5.25 -19.56 7.53
C ILE A 150 -4.34 -18.35 7.56
N THR A 151 -3.09 -18.55 7.98
CA THR A 151 -2.06 -17.51 7.97
C THR A 151 -0.79 -17.96 7.25
N ALA A 152 -0.02 -16.98 6.79
CA ALA A 152 1.31 -17.17 6.22
C ALA A 152 2.18 -15.94 6.42
N ARG A 153 3.46 -16.07 6.09
CA ARG A 153 4.40 -14.95 6.01
C ARG A 153 4.72 -14.65 4.55
N SER A 154 4.62 -13.38 4.18
CA SER A 154 5.00 -12.86 2.88
C SER A 154 6.41 -12.26 2.94
N VAL A 155 7.30 -12.69 2.08
CA VAL A 155 8.69 -12.22 1.94
C VAL A 155 8.97 -11.88 0.48
N LEU A 156 10.03 -11.12 0.21
CA LEU A 156 10.51 -10.97 -1.15
C LEU A 156 11.12 -12.28 -1.68
N VAL A 157 10.85 -12.57 -2.95
CA VAL A 157 11.43 -13.72 -3.66
C VAL A 157 12.95 -13.73 -3.48
N SER A 158 13.49 -14.87 -3.09
CA SER A 158 14.90 -15.06 -2.81
C SER A 158 15.32 -16.51 -3.11
N PRO A 159 16.61 -16.85 -3.07
CA PRO A 159 17.03 -18.26 -3.16
C PRO A 159 16.46 -19.16 -2.06
N LEU A 160 16.02 -18.58 -0.93
CA LEU A 160 15.43 -19.31 0.21
C LEU A 160 13.94 -19.57 0.02
N PHE A 161 13.21 -18.57 -0.50
CA PHE A 161 11.77 -18.63 -0.72
C PHE A 161 11.47 -18.13 -2.14
N ARG A 162 10.86 -19.00 -2.96
CA ARG A 162 10.63 -18.73 -4.39
C ARG A 162 9.18 -18.77 -4.80
N ASP A 163 8.35 -19.48 -4.02
CA ASP A 163 6.98 -19.78 -4.41
C ASP A 163 6.02 -18.73 -3.87
N GLY A 164 5.39 -17.99 -4.80
CA GLY A 164 4.30 -17.07 -4.51
C GLY A 164 2.94 -17.76 -4.45
N THR A 165 2.93 -19.10 -4.34
CA THR A 165 1.71 -19.92 -4.23
C THR A 165 1.87 -20.88 -3.05
N GLY A 166 0.77 -21.09 -2.31
CA GLY A 166 0.69 -22.10 -1.26
C GLY A 166 -0.63 -22.84 -1.36
N THR A 167 -0.64 -24.07 -0.86
CA THR A 167 -1.85 -24.91 -0.76
C THR A 167 -2.00 -25.33 0.70
N VAL A 168 -3.22 -25.15 1.22
CA VAL A 168 -3.59 -25.53 2.59
C VAL A 168 -4.79 -26.47 2.49
N GLU A 169 -4.77 -27.59 3.21
CA GLU A 169 -5.90 -28.50 3.33
C GLU A 169 -6.61 -28.26 4.66
N VAL A 170 -7.92 -28.10 4.59
CA VAL A 170 -8.78 -27.86 5.76
C VAL A 170 -9.85 -28.94 5.79
N SER A 171 -9.95 -29.70 6.88
CA SER A 171 -11.10 -30.59 7.10
C SER A 171 -12.32 -29.76 7.44
N LEU A 172 -13.43 -29.98 6.73
CA LEU A 172 -14.68 -29.24 6.91
C LEU A 172 -15.53 -29.76 8.07
N GLU A 173 -15.14 -30.86 8.73
CA GLU A 173 -15.90 -31.42 9.84
C GLU A 173 -16.05 -30.40 10.99
N GLY A 174 -17.29 -29.93 11.21
CA GLY A 174 -17.62 -28.94 12.25
C GLY A 174 -17.10 -27.53 11.96
N VAL A 175 -16.66 -27.23 10.75
CA VAL A 175 -16.21 -25.89 10.33
C VAL A 175 -17.42 -25.09 9.84
N THR A 176 -17.51 -23.85 10.29
CA THR A 176 -18.55 -22.88 9.89
C THR A 176 -17.95 -21.72 9.11
N GLU A 177 -16.69 -21.38 9.35
CA GLU A 177 -16.02 -20.26 8.70
C GLU A 177 -14.56 -20.56 8.42
N ILE A 178 -14.04 -20.08 7.29
CA ILE A 178 -12.60 -20.07 6.99
C ILE A 178 -12.18 -18.64 6.64
N TRP A 179 -11.19 -18.18 7.36
CA TRP A 179 -10.61 -16.85 7.22
C TRP A 179 -9.19 -16.91 6.69
N LEU A 180 -8.86 -16.00 5.80
CA LEU A 180 -7.48 -15.72 5.39
C LEU A 180 -6.99 -14.48 6.14
N GLY A 181 -5.97 -14.64 6.97
CA GLY A 181 -5.54 -13.64 7.94
C GLY A 181 -6.26 -13.79 9.27
N GLU A 182 -6.41 -12.72 10.02
CA GLU A 182 -7.03 -12.74 11.35
C GLU A 182 -8.56 -12.80 11.27
N ALA A 183 -9.19 -13.66 12.08
CA ALA A 183 -10.65 -13.77 12.09
C ALA A 183 -11.32 -12.44 12.45
N GLY A 184 -12.29 -12.00 11.65
CA GLY A 184 -12.99 -10.73 11.81
C GLY A 184 -12.26 -9.51 11.24
N GLU A 185 -10.96 -9.58 11.01
CA GLU A 185 -10.16 -8.49 10.43
C GLU A 185 -9.60 -8.85 9.04
N GLY A 186 -9.40 -10.15 8.77
CA GLY A 186 -8.95 -10.68 7.50
C GLY A 186 -10.09 -10.79 6.47
N ARG A 187 -9.88 -11.65 5.48
CA ARG A 187 -10.89 -11.96 4.45
C ARG A 187 -11.52 -13.33 4.71
N MET A 188 -12.84 -13.39 4.84
CA MET A 188 -13.58 -14.64 4.84
C MET A 188 -13.55 -15.23 3.42
N ILE A 189 -13.19 -16.50 3.32
CA ILE A 189 -13.09 -17.21 2.04
C ILE A 189 -14.06 -18.39 1.93
N TRP A 190 -14.68 -18.78 3.03
CA TRP A 190 -15.69 -19.86 3.06
C TRP A 190 -16.60 -19.70 4.28
N GLN A 191 -17.89 -19.94 4.12
CA GLN A 191 -18.89 -19.90 5.18
C GLN A 191 -20.08 -20.78 4.81
N ASP A 192 -20.51 -21.64 5.74
CA ASP A 192 -21.74 -22.45 5.62
C ASP A 192 -21.86 -23.14 4.24
N ASP A 193 -20.89 -23.98 3.90
CA ASP A 193 -20.78 -24.73 2.63
C ASP A 193 -20.76 -23.85 1.37
N THR A 194 -20.31 -22.61 1.51
CA THR A 194 -20.23 -21.66 0.39
C THR A 194 -18.83 -21.02 0.32
N GLU A 195 -18.16 -21.14 -0.82
CA GLU A 195 -16.95 -20.40 -1.12
C GLU A 195 -17.26 -18.92 -1.30
N ILE A 196 -16.51 -18.04 -0.64
CA ILE A 196 -16.70 -16.60 -0.71
C ILE A 196 -15.63 -16.00 -1.64
N SER A 197 -16.07 -15.46 -2.76
CA SER A 197 -15.20 -14.74 -3.68
C SER A 197 -14.68 -13.43 -3.05
N ALA A 198 -13.56 -12.93 -3.57
CA ALA A 198 -13.02 -11.63 -3.15
C ALA A 198 -14.04 -10.49 -3.39
N ASP A 199 -14.79 -10.58 -4.48
CA ASP A 199 -15.81 -9.59 -4.84
C ASP A 199 -17.00 -9.64 -3.89
N ALA A 200 -17.52 -10.84 -3.55
CA ALA A 200 -18.60 -11.00 -2.57
C ALA A 200 -18.19 -10.45 -1.21
N TRP A 201 -16.95 -10.71 -0.77
CA TRP A 201 -16.42 -10.15 0.46
C TRP A 201 -16.33 -8.62 0.42
N ALA A 202 -15.80 -8.05 -0.67
CA ALA A 202 -15.70 -6.60 -0.86
C ALA A 202 -17.07 -5.93 -0.87
N LEU A 203 -18.05 -6.54 -1.52
CA LEU A 203 -19.44 -6.09 -1.55
C LEU A 203 -20.10 -6.15 -0.17
N TYR A 204 -19.90 -7.24 0.56
CA TYR A 204 -20.39 -7.38 1.93
C TYR A 204 -19.85 -6.29 2.86
N GLN A 205 -18.56 -5.97 2.74
CA GLN A 205 -17.92 -4.90 3.51
C GLN A 205 -18.39 -3.48 3.10
N ALA A 206 -18.85 -3.31 1.87
CA ALA A 206 -19.29 -2.02 1.35
C ALA A 206 -20.73 -1.67 1.73
N GLN A 207 -21.54 -2.63 2.23
CA GLN A 207 -22.95 -2.43 2.54
C GLN A 207 -23.22 -1.20 3.41
N THR A 208 -24.40 -0.61 3.24
CA THR A 208 -24.82 0.57 3.99
C THR A 208 -26.31 0.53 4.35
N PRO A 209 -26.69 0.90 5.57
CA PRO A 209 -28.10 0.89 5.95
C PRO A 209 -28.93 2.01 5.29
N TYR A 210 -28.27 3.07 4.77
CA TYR A 210 -28.99 4.28 4.33
C TYR A 210 -28.55 4.75 2.95
N VAL A 211 -29.49 4.84 2.01
CA VAL A 211 -29.29 5.41 0.68
C VAL A 211 -28.87 6.90 0.74
N GLY A 212 -29.26 7.62 1.77
CA GLY A 212 -28.88 9.03 1.97
C GLY A 212 -27.41 9.28 2.26
N ASN A 213 -26.62 8.23 2.53
CA ASN A 213 -25.17 8.34 2.72
C ASN A 213 -24.47 8.24 1.35
N ASN A 214 -24.34 9.36 0.66
CA ASN A 214 -23.78 9.44 -0.69
C ASN A 214 -22.40 8.79 -0.82
N SER A 215 -21.50 8.99 0.16
CA SER A 215 -20.16 8.38 0.14
C SER A 215 -20.21 6.86 0.30
N ALA A 216 -21.11 6.34 1.13
CA ALA A 216 -21.28 4.90 1.30
C ALA A 216 -21.91 4.27 0.04
N VAL A 217 -22.94 4.90 -0.53
CA VAL A 217 -23.54 4.47 -1.80
C VAL A 217 -22.49 4.43 -2.91
N GLY A 218 -21.59 5.42 -2.98
CA GLY A 218 -20.49 5.43 -3.94
C GLY A 218 -19.53 4.24 -3.77
N ARG A 219 -19.27 3.80 -2.54
CA ARG A 219 -18.46 2.59 -2.30
C ARG A 219 -19.17 1.31 -2.74
N VAL A 220 -20.48 1.19 -2.47
CA VAL A 220 -21.28 0.06 -2.95
C VAL A 220 -21.26 -0.01 -4.46
N LEU A 221 -21.47 1.11 -5.16
CA LEU A 221 -21.43 1.16 -6.62
C LEU A 221 -20.07 0.77 -7.18
N ALA A 222 -18.97 1.23 -6.58
CA ALA A 222 -17.62 0.85 -7.01
C ALA A 222 -17.35 -0.66 -6.83
N ALA A 223 -17.82 -1.26 -5.73
CA ALA A 223 -17.66 -2.69 -5.47
C ALA A 223 -18.51 -3.54 -6.44
N VAL A 224 -19.77 -3.14 -6.67
CA VAL A 224 -20.68 -3.81 -7.64
C VAL A 224 -20.09 -3.76 -9.06
N ASP A 225 -19.48 -2.66 -9.45
CA ASP A 225 -18.89 -2.48 -10.78
C ASP A 225 -17.73 -3.44 -11.05
N THR A 226 -16.97 -3.79 -10.01
CA THR A 226 -15.87 -4.78 -10.11
C THR A 226 -16.39 -6.17 -10.47
N TRP A 227 -17.47 -6.62 -9.85
CA TRP A 227 -18.06 -7.96 -10.07
C TRP A 227 -18.64 -8.11 -11.49
N TYR A 228 -19.46 -7.15 -11.94
CA TYR A 228 -20.24 -7.30 -13.17
C TYR A 228 -19.47 -6.97 -14.48
N GLY A 229 -18.18 -6.83 -14.45
CA GLY A 229 -17.33 -6.67 -15.63
C GLY A 229 -16.69 -5.29 -15.77
N PRO A 230 -16.30 -4.83 -16.97
CA PRO A 230 -15.55 -3.59 -17.11
C PRO A 230 -16.29 -2.41 -16.48
N PRO A 231 -15.55 -1.48 -15.82
CA PRO A 231 -16.15 -0.41 -15.02
C PRO A 231 -17.21 0.36 -15.80
N ILE A 232 -18.32 0.65 -15.13
CA ILE A 232 -19.31 1.61 -15.63
C ILE A 232 -18.72 2.99 -15.39
N VAL A 233 -18.21 3.60 -16.45
CA VAL A 233 -17.60 4.94 -16.40
C VAL A 233 -18.60 6.00 -16.89
N ASP A 234 -18.39 7.24 -16.49
CA ASP A 234 -19.16 8.40 -16.94
C ASP A 234 -20.65 8.35 -16.53
N TYR A 235 -20.90 8.20 -15.24
CA TYR A 235 -22.23 8.35 -14.66
C TYR A 235 -22.26 9.35 -13.50
N THR A 236 -23.44 9.87 -13.25
CA THR A 236 -23.77 10.63 -12.02
C THR A 236 -24.91 9.94 -11.29
N ILE A 237 -25.07 10.23 -10.01
CA ILE A 237 -26.17 9.65 -9.20
C ILE A 237 -27.06 10.72 -8.60
N SER A 238 -28.33 10.35 -8.44
CA SER A 238 -29.32 11.13 -7.68
C SER A 238 -29.97 10.23 -6.64
N LEU A 239 -30.08 10.71 -5.41
CA LEU A 239 -30.67 10.00 -4.29
C LEU A 239 -32.01 10.61 -3.94
N GLN A 240 -33.07 9.80 -3.99
CA GLN A 240 -34.41 10.20 -3.56
C GLN A 240 -34.60 9.69 -2.12
N THR A 241 -34.66 10.63 -1.15
CA THR A 241 -34.71 10.33 0.29
C THR A 241 -35.86 11.05 1.01
N SER A 242 -36.74 11.74 0.26
CA SER A 242 -37.81 12.57 0.85
C SER A 242 -39.06 11.79 1.23
N SER A 243 -39.29 10.65 0.58
CA SER A 243 -40.44 9.74 0.82
C SER A 243 -40.09 8.33 0.39
N GLU A 244 -40.74 7.34 0.97
CA GLU A 244 -40.64 5.95 0.54
C GLU A 244 -41.48 5.69 -0.73
N PRO A 245 -41.08 4.75 -1.60
CA PRO A 245 -39.80 4.04 -1.55
C PRO A 245 -38.61 4.94 -1.84
N TYR A 246 -37.54 4.83 -1.03
CA TYR A 246 -36.31 5.57 -1.29
C TYR A 246 -35.63 5.02 -2.55
N GLY A 247 -35.05 5.93 -3.34
CA GLY A 247 -34.53 5.62 -4.68
C GLY A 247 -33.10 6.02 -4.92
N LEU A 248 -32.41 5.23 -5.72
CA LEU A 248 -31.13 5.54 -6.33
C LEU A 248 -31.33 5.64 -7.84
N THR A 249 -31.00 6.79 -8.43
CA THR A 249 -31.00 6.96 -9.90
C THR A 249 -29.57 7.12 -10.39
N ILE A 250 -29.18 6.33 -11.39
CA ILE A 250 -27.88 6.39 -12.05
C ILE A 250 -28.09 7.01 -13.43
N HIS A 251 -27.42 8.11 -13.71
CA HIS A 251 -27.52 8.86 -14.97
C HIS A 251 -26.26 8.60 -15.79
N PHE A 252 -26.41 7.91 -16.92
CA PHE A 252 -25.30 7.63 -17.83
C PHE A 252 -25.20 8.72 -18.90
N ASP A 253 -24.01 9.34 -19.02
CA ASP A 253 -23.75 10.43 -19.96
C ASP A 253 -23.49 9.90 -21.39
N SER A 254 -22.98 8.66 -21.54
CA SER A 254 -22.70 8.05 -22.83
C SER A 254 -22.91 6.54 -22.79
N VAL A 255 -23.76 6.03 -23.72
CA VAL A 255 -24.07 4.59 -23.85
C VAL A 255 -23.15 3.91 -24.86
N THR A 256 -22.40 4.65 -25.65
CA THR A 256 -21.59 4.12 -26.77
C THR A 256 -20.53 3.10 -26.32
N ALA A 257 -20.04 3.19 -25.10
CA ALA A 257 -19.07 2.23 -24.54
C ALA A 257 -19.68 0.87 -24.20
N TYR A 258 -21.00 0.79 -23.99
CA TYR A 258 -21.71 -0.40 -23.53
C TYR A 258 -22.40 -1.22 -24.60
N VAL A 259 -22.55 -0.65 -25.80
CA VAL A 259 -23.22 -1.31 -26.94
C VAL A 259 -22.26 -2.16 -27.77
N SER A 260 -20.94 -1.92 -27.68
CA SER A 260 -19.95 -2.50 -28.60
C SER A 260 -19.23 -3.76 -28.13
N GLY A 261 -19.44 -4.21 -26.86
CA GLY A 261 -18.72 -5.35 -26.30
C GLY A 261 -19.64 -6.52 -25.91
N ALA A 262 -19.56 -7.62 -26.63
CA ALA A 262 -20.09 -8.93 -26.25
C ALA A 262 -21.62 -9.06 -26.08
N GLY A 263 -22.44 -8.27 -26.81
CA GLY A 263 -23.91 -8.49 -26.90
C GLY A 263 -24.70 -8.19 -25.61
N ARG A 264 -24.11 -7.52 -24.64
CA ARG A 264 -24.79 -7.14 -23.40
C ARG A 264 -25.21 -5.68 -23.49
N SER A 265 -26.53 -5.42 -23.49
CA SER A 265 -27.05 -4.06 -23.39
C SER A 265 -26.81 -3.49 -21.99
N LEU A 266 -26.74 -2.17 -21.86
CA LEU A 266 -26.69 -1.50 -20.55
C LEU A 266 -27.84 -1.94 -19.66
N ASP A 267 -29.05 -2.02 -20.20
CA ASP A 267 -30.24 -2.48 -19.45
C ASP A 267 -30.02 -3.86 -18.84
N LYS A 268 -29.55 -4.85 -19.64
CA LYS A 268 -29.28 -6.19 -19.14
C LYS A 268 -28.30 -6.21 -17.96
N ARG A 269 -27.26 -5.41 -18.06
CA ARG A 269 -26.27 -5.26 -16.97
C ARG A 269 -26.90 -4.60 -15.74
N MET A 270 -27.67 -3.54 -15.92
CA MET A 270 -28.32 -2.84 -14.82
C MET A 270 -29.37 -3.71 -14.13
N TYR A 271 -30.08 -4.54 -14.87
CA TYR A 271 -31.02 -5.53 -14.29
C TYR A 271 -30.30 -6.56 -13.41
N ALA A 272 -29.09 -6.98 -13.76
CA ALA A 272 -28.31 -7.88 -12.91
C ALA A 272 -27.72 -7.16 -11.68
N ILE A 273 -27.34 -5.89 -11.81
CA ILE A 273 -26.78 -5.07 -10.73
C ILE A 273 -27.83 -4.64 -9.71
N ALA A 274 -29.05 -4.31 -10.16
CA ALA A 274 -30.09 -3.73 -9.32
C ALA A 274 -30.43 -4.57 -8.08
N PRO A 275 -30.57 -5.92 -8.15
CA PRO A 275 -30.82 -6.76 -6.97
C PRO A 275 -29.73 -6.63 -5.92
N SER A 276 -28.45 -6.62 -6.33
CA SER A 276 -27.32 -6.45 -5.42
C SER A 276 -27.31 -5.07 -4.74
N LEU A 277 -27.67 -4.00 -5.47
CA LEU A 277 -27.83 -2.66 -4.89
C LEU A 277 -28.98 -2.60 -3.90
N LEU A 278 -30.13 -3.25 -4.24
CA LEU A 278 -31.27 -3.35 -3.34
C LEU A 278 -30.91 -4.14 -2.07
N ALA A 279 -30.15 -5.21 -2.17
CA ALA A 279 -29.69 -5.97 -1.00
C ALA A 279 -28.73 -5.14 -0.11
N LEU A 280 -27.71 -4.54 -0.70
CA LEU A 280 -26.59 -3.91 0.00
C LEU A 280 -26.90 -2.54 0.61
N ILE A 281 -27.94 -1.84 0.10
CA ILE A 281 -28.38 -0.56 0.62
C ILE A 281 -29.68 -0.76 1.38
N GLY A 282 -29.60 -0.88 2.72
CA GLY A 282 -30.67 -1.39 3.59
C GLY A 282 -32.04 -0.78 3.39
N ASN A 283 -32.16 0.55 3.24
CA ASN A 283 -33.43 1.22 3.03
C ASN A 283 -33.76 1.57 1.56
N LEU A 284 -32.98 1.08 0.59
CA LEU A 284 -33.24 1.31 -0.82
C LEU A 284 -34.45 0.48 -1.28
N GLY A 285 -35.42 1.11 -1.92
CA GLY A 285 -36.62 0.47 -2.45
C GLY A 285 -36.74 0.48 -3.97
N GLU A 286 -35.98 1.33 -4.65
CA GLU A 286 -35.97 1.43 -6.10
C GLU A 286 -34.58 1.79 -6.65
N VAL A 287 -34.14 1.08 -7.67
CA VAL A 287 -32.99 1.42 -8.52
C VAL A 287 -33.50 1.88 -9.87
N ARG A 288 -33.09 3.07 -10.29
CA ARG A 288 -33.46 3.65 -11.59
C ARG A 288 -32.18 4.00 -12.37
N TRP A 289 -32.24 3.89 -13.68
CA TRP A 289 -31.17 4.38 -14.56
C TRP A 289 -31.71 5.10 -15.78
N THR A 290 -30.96 6.08 -16.26
CA THR A 290 -31.33 6.92 -17.38
C THR A 290 -30.16 7.03 -18.36
N TYR A 291 -30.46 7.07 -19.64
CA TYR A 291 -29.48 7.26 -20.71
C TYR A 291 -30.14 7.80 -21.98
N ALA A 292 -29.36 8.33 -22.91
CA ALA A 292 -29.84 8.67 -24.24
C ALA A 292 -29.61 7.49 -25.19
N ALA A 293 -30.68 7.04 -25.86
CA ALA A 293 -30.57 6.06 -26.93
C ALA A 293 -29.79 6.65 -28.14
N PRO A 294 -29.30 5.82 -29.09
CA PRO A 294 -28.56 6.28 -30.25
C PRO A 294 -29.29 7.31 -31.12
N ASP A 295 -30.62 7.32 -31.10
CA ASP A 295 -31.49 8.28 -31.81
C ASP A 295 -31.69 9.59 -31.00
N GLY A 296 -31.07 9.71 -29.82
CA GLY A 296 -31.22 10.85 -28.93
C GLY A 296 -32.43 10.79 -27.99
N THR A 297 -33.23 9.72 -28.05
CA THR A 297 -34.40 9.53 -27.17
C THR A 297 -33.92 9.27 -25.74
N ALA A 298 -34.49 10.00 -24.76
CA ALA A 298 -34.22 9.73 -23.34
C ALA A 298 -34.92 8.43 -22.91
N VAL A 299 -34.14 7.50 -22.36
CA VAL A 299 -34.62 6.22 -21.82
C VAL A 299 -34.53 6.28 -20.30
N THR A 300 -35.59 5.82 -19.64
CA THR A 300 -35.59 5.59 -18.18
C THR A 300 -36.08 4.19 -17.92
N ARG A 301 -35.34 3.46 -17.07
CA ARG A 301 -35.69 2.14 -16.57
C ARG A 301 -35.64 2.14 -15.06
N SER A 302 -36.37 1.26 -14.42
CA SER A 302 -36.30 1.03 -12.99
C SER A 302 -36.58 -0.42 -12.61
N VAL A 303 -36.15 -0.78 -11.42
CA VAL A 303 -36.39 -2.04 -10.74
C VAL A 303 -36.68 -1.70 -9.28
N THR A 304 -37.81 -2.22 -8.80
CA THR A 304 -38.25 -2.05 -7.42
C THR A 304 -37.92 -3.28 -6.58
N LEU A 305 -37.85 -3.07 -5.25
CA LEU A 305 -37.65 -4.14 -4.29
C LEU A 305 -38.77 -5.19 -4.42
N GLU A 306 -40.03 -4.75 -4.57
CA GLU A 306 -41.21 -5.63 -4.71
C GLU A 306 -41.10 -6.52 -5.97
N GLU A 307 -40.64 -5.97 -7.10
CA GLU A 307 -40.43 -6.73 -8.35
C GLU A 307 -39.36 -7.80 -8.20
N VAL A 308 -38.23 -7.47 -7.52
CA VAL A 308 -37.15 -8.42 -7.26
C VAL A 308 -37.62 -9.53 -6.32
N ASP A 309 -38.23 -9.18 -5.20
CA ASP A 309 -38.70 -10.14 -4.20
C ASP A 309 -39.75 -11.11 -4.82
N ALA A 310 -40.64 -10.61 -5.68
CA ALA A 310 -41.60 -11.44 -6.37
C ALA A 310 -40.96 -12.40 -7.39
N ALA A 311 -39.84 -12.03 -8.01
CA ALA A 311 -39.13 -12.81 -9.01
C ALA A 311 -38.16 -13.85 -8.45
N LEU A 312 -37.69 -13.66 -7.20
CA LEU A 312 -36.66 -14.52 -6.57
C LEU A 312 -37.00 -16.03 -6.62
N PRO A 313 -38.22 -16.50 -6.30
CA PRO A 313 -38.52 -17.91 -6.35
C PRO A 313 -38.34 -18.54 -7.75
N ASP A 314 -38.72 -17.81 -8.79
CA ASP A 314 -38.59 -18.29 -10.18
C ASP A 314 -37.12 -18.28 -10.62
N TRP A 315 -36.31 -17.32 -10.18
CA TRP A 315 -34.87 -17.27 -10.46
C TRP A 315 -34.15 -18.45 -9.82
N ILE A 316 -34.42 -18.71 -8.53
CA ILE A 316 -33.84 -19.83 -7.82
C ILE A 316 -34.24 -21.16 -8.44
N ALA A 317 -35.51 -21.34 -8.76
CA ALA A 317 -35.97 -22.56 -9.43
C ALA A 317 -35.28 -22.79 -10.78
N ALA A 318 -35.03 -21.73 -11.55
CA ALA A 318 -34.31 -21.82 -12.81
C ALA A 318 -32.81 -22.13 -12.60
N TYR A 319 -32.20 -21.54 -11.60
CA TYR A 319 -30.79 -21.79 -11.23
C TYR A 319 -30.62 -23.24 -10.72
N ASP A 320 -31.50 -23.71 -9.85
CA ASP A 320 -31.46 -25.08 -9.32
C ASP A 320 -31.59 -26.14 -10.41
N LEU A 321 -32.40 -25.90 -11.45
CA LEU A 321 -32.49 -26.77 -12.60
C LEU A 321 -31.19 -26.91 -13.38
N ASP A 322 -30.39 -25.87 -13.43
CA ASP A 322 -29.10 -25.84 -14.13
C ASP A 322 -27.95 -26.31 -13.23
N ALA A 323 -27.89 -25.77 -12.03
CA ALA A 323 -26.73 -25.94 -11.10
C ALA A 323 -26.96 -27.07 -10.07
N GLY A 324 -28.22 -27.49 -9.83
CA GLY A 324 -28.54 -28.50 -8.81
C GLY A 324 -28.30 -28.03 -7.39
N ALA A 325 -28.48 -26.73 -7.13
CA ALA A 325 -28.05 -26.09 -5.90
C ALA A 325 -28.99 -26.30 -4.70
N ASP A 326 -30.30 -26.66 -4.95
CA ASP A 326 -31.32 -26.87 -3.93
C ASP A 326 -31.49 -25.71 -2.94
N TRP A 327 -31.48 -24.47 -3.46
CA TRP A 327 -31.61 -23.28 -2.63
C TRP A 327 -33.07 -22.93 -2.33
N THR A 328 -33.30 -22.41 -1.12
CA THR A 328 -34.60 -21.88 -0.72
C THR A 328 -34.61 -20.36 -0.87
N ALA A 329 -35.66 -19.83 -1.52
CA ALA A 329 -35.82 -18.38 -1.66
C ALA A 329 -36.04 -17.73 -0.30
N PRO A 330 -35.29 -16.66 0.03
CA PRO A 330 -35.55 -15.82 1.21
C PRO A 330 -36.84 -15.00 1.00
N GLU A 331 -37.33 -14.36 2.06
CA GLU A 331 -38.52 -13.50 1.97
C GLU A 331 -38.27 -12.24 1.13
N SER A 332 -37.03 -11.73 1.20
CA SER A 332 -36.62 -10.55 0.44
C SER A 332 -35.17 -10.67 -0.04
N VAL A 333 -34.86 -10.01 -1.14
CA VAL A 333 -33.45 -9.83 -1.61
C VAL A 333 -32.57 -9.18 -0.55
N LYS A 334 -33.15 -8.41 0.38
CA LYS A 334 -32.44 -7.82 1.53
C LYS A 334 -31.76 -8.85 2.41
N ASP A 335 -32.32 -10.05 2.52
CA ASP A 335 -31.82 -11.10 3.38
C ASP A 335 -30.46 -11.62 2.91
N TYR A 336 -30.14 -11.45 1.62
CA TYR A 336 -28.82 -11.81 1.07
C TYR A 336 -27.67 -10.95 1.61
N ALA A 337 -27.95 -9.77 2.15
CA ALA A 337 -26.93 -8.96 2.82
C ALA A 337 -26.63 -9.39 4.28
N ALA A 338 -27.33 -10.42 4.79
CA ALA A 338 -27.15 -10.89 6.16
C ALA A 338 -25.81 -11.58 6.41
N SER A 339 -25.24 -12.26 5.40
CA SER A 339 -23.95 -12.92 5.51
C SER A 339 -23.19 -12.90 4.18
N PRO A 340 -21.85 -13.07 4.20
CA PRO A 340 -21.06 -13.21 2.99
C PRO A 340 -21.50 -14.37 2.10
N ALA A 341 -21.84 -15.53 2.69
CA ALA A 341 -22.32 -16.69 1.97
C ALA A 341 -23.67 -16.42 1.27
N ALA A 342 -24.61 -15.79 1.97
CA ALA A 342 -25.87 -15.39 1.36
C ALA A 342 -25.64 -14.43 0.19
N LEU A 343 -24.78 -13.43 0.35
CA LEU A 343 -24.45 -12.48 -0.71
C LEU A 343 -23.79 -13.16 -1.92
N GLN A 344 -22.86 -14.10 -1.67
CA GLN A 344 -22.25 -14.91 -2.75
C GLN A 344 -23.32 -15.62 -3.59
N ARG A 345 -24.31 -16.23 -2.95
CA ARG A 345 -25.43 -16.88 -3.64
C ARG A 345 -26.26 -15.91 -4.50
N LEU A 346 -26.49 -14.68 -4.01
CA LEU A 346 -27.16 -13.66 -4.82
C LEU A 346 -26.33 -13.28 -6.05
N LEU A 347 -25.00 -13.17 -5.92
CA LEU A 347 -24.13 -12.85 -7.03
C LEU A 347 -24.12 -13.95 -8.09
N GLU A 348 -24.06 -15.20 -7.68
CA GLU A 348 -24.16 -16.36 -8.59
C GLU A 348 -25.48 -16.38 -9.34
N LEU A 349 -26.59 -16.16 -8.62
CA LEU A 349 -27.92 -16.09 -9.19
C LEU A 349 -28.04 -14.96 -10.22
N THR A 350 -27.54 -13.78 -9.93
CA THR A 350 -27.60 -12.61 -10.83
C THR A 350 -26.62 -12.71 -11.99
N ASP A 351 -25.46 -13.35 -11.82
CA ASP A 351 -24.51 -13.62 -12.90
C ASP A 351 -25.08 -14.67 -13.87
N PHE A 352 -25.69 -15.74 -13.35
CA PHE A 352 -26.41 -16.70 -14.14
C PHE A 352 -27.48 -16.01 -15.02
N GLY A 353 -28.27 -15.09 -14.45
CA GLY A 353 -29.26 -14.31 -15.17
C GLY A 353 -28.70 -13.43 -16.30
N LEU A 354 -27.41 -13.05 -16.23
CA LEU A 354 -26.72 -12.32 -17.31
C LEU A 354 -26.45 -13.20 -18.55
N TYR A 355 -26.18 -14.48 -18.35
CA TYR A 355 -25.76 -15.39 -19.42
C TYR A 355 -26.89 -16.16 -20.06
N VAL A 356 -28.01 -16.36 -19.32
CA VAL A 356 -29.15 -17.07 -19.85
C VAL A 356 -29.95 -16.15 -20.78
N VAL A 357 -29.94 -16.46 -22.06
CA VAL A 357 -30.59 -15.70 -23.13
C VAL A 357 -31.90 -16.35 -23.51
N THR A 358 -33.00 -15.60 -23.59
CA THR A 358 -34.30 -16.10 -24.11
C THR A 358 -34.23 -16.30 -25.62
N VAL A 359 -34.55 -17.49 -26.10
CA VAL A 359 -34.78 -17.75 -27.51
C VAL A 359 -36.25 -18.09 -27.64
N GLU A 360 -37.02 -17.36 -28.47
CA GLU A 360 -38.44 -17.46 -28.62
C GLU A 360 -38.95 -18.80 -29.26
N ASP A 361 -38.06 -19.74 -29.57
CA ASP A 361 -38.40 -20.99 -30.27
C ASP A 361 -38.31 -22.27 -29.41
N GLY A 362 -38.77 -22.22 -28.17
CA GLY A 362 -39.03 -23.46 -27.40
C GLY A 362 -37.82 -24.07 -26.70
N THR A 363 -36.70 -23.38 -26.61
CA THR A 363 -35.63 -23.68 -25.67
C THR A 363 -35.73 -22.75 -24.47
N ASN A 364 -35.74 -23.33 -23.29
CA ASN A 364 -35.83 -22.58 -22.01
C ASN A 364 -34.78 -21.52 -21.94
N VAL A 365 -35.27 -20.33 -21.91
CA VAL A 365 -34.40 -19.20 -21.75
C VAL A 365 -34.96 -18.39 -20.61
N PHE A 366 -34.13 -18.26 -19.62
CA PHE A 366 -34.39 -17.43 -18.47
C PHE A 366 -34.16 -15.97 -18.84
N ASN A 367 -35.23 -15.21 -18.91
CA ASN A 367 -35.14 -13.75 -18.89
C ASN A 367 -35.70 -13.30 -17.53
N PRO A 368 -34.88 -12.97 -16.56
CA PRO A 368 -35.37 -12.53 -15.26
C PRO A 368 -36.16 -11.22 -15.33
N TRP A 369 -36.14 -10.55 -16.49
CA TRP A 369 -36.72 -9.22 -16.66
C TRP A 369 -37.57 -9.14 -17.94
N PRO A 370 -38.73 -8.49 -17.88
CA PRO A 370 -39.65 -8.32 -19.01
C PRO A 370 -39.05 -7.52 -20.18
#